data_e1c1aca6848c7c9d51a4a50005753f13
#
_entry.id   e1c1aca6848c7c9d51a4a50005753f13
#
_cell.length_a   1.000
_cell.length_b   1.000
_cell.length_c   1.000
_cell.angle_alpha   90.00
_cell.angle_beta   90.00
_cell.angle_gamma   90.00
#
_symmetry.space_group_name_H-M   'P 1'
#
loop_
_entity.id
_entity.type
_entity.pdbx_description
1 polymer ?
#
loop_
_entity_poly.entity_id
_entity_poly.type
_entity_poly.pdbx_seq_one_letter_code
_entity_poly.pdbx_strand_id
1 'polypeptide(L)'
;LLSVLESSDYFARIAKNDKTADISVQVTMTNKANSAAVIPAMITGFSLYTIPSWATDEFELIAKAKRSDGLEKDYVLADSTTIVQWLPMIFAFPFKNFSVIPDVRKNMYKKVLSNMQDDGFFSASANTVSLAK
;
A
#
# COMPACT_ATOMS: atom_id res chain seq x y z
N LEU A 1 -7.04 2.51 0.62
CA LEU A 1 -6.80 3.94 0.42
C LEU A 1 -7.89 4.80 1.05
N LEU A 2 -9.19 4.59 0.74
CA LEU A 2 -10.29 5.39 1.29
C LEU A 2 -10.22 5.50 2.81
N SER A 3 -10.07 4.40 3.53
CA SER A 3 -9.99 4.39 5.00
C SER A 3 -8.79 5.17 5.54
N VAL A 4 -7.69 5.23 4.79
CA VAL A 4 -6.50 6.00 5.19
C VAL A 4 -6.74 7.49 4.97
N LEU A 5 -7.41 7.86 3.86
CA LEU A 5 -7.79 9.25 3.59
C LEU A 5 -8.82 9.76 4.61
N GLU A 6 -9.85 8.96 4.90
CA GLU A 6 -10.86 9.27 5.91
C GLU A 6 -10.28 9.47 7.31
N SER A 7 -9.25 8.68 7.66
CA SER A 7 -8.58 8.77 8.97
C SER A 7 -7.51 9.85 9.06
N SER A 8 -7.22 10.56 7.96
CA SER A 8 -6.14 11.56 7.92
C SER A 8 -6.57 12.95 8.37
N ASP A 9 -7.88 13.21 8.43
CA ASP A 9 -8.48 14.53 8.73
C ASP A 9 -8.01 15.71 7.83
N TYR A 10 -7.33 15.40 6.71
CA TYR A 10 -6.86 16.43 5.76
C TYR A 10 -7.96 16.90 4.80
N PHE A 11 -9.04 16.13 4.67
CA PHE A 11 -10.05 16.36 3.62
C PHE A 11 -11.44 16.52 4.21
N ALA A 12 -12.13 17.57 3.82
CA ALA A 12 -13.53 17.78 4.19
C ALA A 12 -14.47 16.83 3.42
N ARG A 13 -14.08 16.42 2.19
CA ARG A 13 -14.86 15.52 1.36
C ARG A 13 -13.96 14.66 0.47
N ILE A 14 -14.28 13.36 0.40
CA ILE A 14 -13.63 12.39 -0.49
C ILE A 14 -14.69 11.90 -1.48
N ALA A 15 -14.42 12.08 -2.77
CA ALA A 15 -15.30 11.62 -3.85
C ALA A 15 -14.55 10.66 -4.80
N LYS A 16 -15.28 9.87 -5.58
CA LYS A 16 -14.71 9.05 -6.64
C LYS A 16 -15.05 9.66 -7.99
N ASN A 17 -14.03 9.82 -8.83
CA ASN A 17 -14.17 10.35 -10.20
C ASN A 17 -14.87 11.72 -10.29
N ASP A 18 -14.67 12.56 -9.28
CA ASP A 18 -15.24 13.92 -9.27
C ASP A 18 -14.27 14.87 -9.98
N LYS A 19 -14.67 15.39 -11.13
CA LYS A 19 -13.88 16.33 -11.93
C LYS A 19 -13.81 17.75 -11.33
N THR A 20 -14.65 18.01 -10.35
CA THR A 20 -14.72 19.33 -9.68
C THR A 20 -13.92 19.36 -8.40
N ALA A 21 -13.23 18.28 -8.06
CA ALA A 21 -12.42 18.19 -6.85
C ALA A 21 -11.17 19.07 -6.95
N ASP A 22 -10.77 19.67 -5.85
CA ASP A 22 -9.59 20.53 -5.75
C ASP A 22 -8.29 19.72 -5.96
N ILE A 23 -8.30 18.46 -5.51
CA ILE A 23 -7.18 17.53 -5.64
C ILE A 23 -7.68 16.23 -6.27
N SER A 24 -7.03 15.80 -7.34
CA SER A 24 -7.24 14.49 -7.97
C SER A 24 -6.04 13.59 -7.66
N VAL A 25 -6.31 12.41 -7.12
CA VAL A 25 -5.26 11.41 -6.83
C VAL A 25 -5.58 10.11 -7.54
N GLN A 26 -4.72 9.70 -8.46
CA GLN A 26 -4.77 8.40 -9.09
C GLN A 26 -3.71 7.50 -8.49
N VAL A 27 -4.11 6.33 -7.98
CA VAL A 27 -3.19 5.39 -7.35
C VAL A 27 -3.23 4.06 -8.08
N THR A 28 -2.06 3.62 -8.52
CA THR A 28 -1.82 2.28 -9.08
C THR A 28 -0.91 1.51 -8.14
N MET A 29 -1.32 0.32 -7.74
CA MET A 29 -0.50 -0.57 -6.92
C MET A 29 -0.27 -1.87 -7.68
N THR A 30 0.99 -2.21 -7.86
CA THR A 30 1.43 -3.44 -8.50
C THR A 30 2.09 -4.35 -7.47
N ASN A 31 1.73 -5.62 -7.47
CA ASN A 31 2.43 -6.65 -6.71
C ASN A 31 3.25 -7.48 -7.70
N LYS A 32 4.55 -7.53 -7.50
CA LYS A 32 5.48 -8.36 -8.26
C LYS A 32 5.79 -9.60 -7.42
N ALA A 33 4.92 -10.61 -7.50
CA ALA A 33 5.17 -11.90 -6.86
C ALA A 33 6.36 -12.61 -7.51
N ASN A 34 7.26 -13.14 -6.69
CA ASN A 34 8.40 -13.90 -7.18
C ASN A 34 7.97 -15.33 -7.54
N SER A 35 7.84 -15.61 -8.84
CA SER A 35 7.45 -16.94 -9.32
C SER A 35 8.48 -18.03 -8.97
N ALA A 36 9.76 -17.70 -8.72
CA ALA A 36 10.77 -18.64 -8.29
C ALA A 36 10.54 -19.18 -6.87
N ALA A 37 9.74 -18.49 -6.06
CA ALA A 37 9.35 -18.94 -4.72
C ALA A 37 8.41 -20.16 -4.73
N VAL A 38 7.83 -20.53 -5.87
CA VAL A 38 6.96 -21.71 -6.01
C VAL A 38 7.72 -23.00 -5.70
N ILE A 39 8.94 -23.14 -6.18
CA ILE A 39 9.73 -24.37 -5.96
C ILE A 39 10.06 -24.59 -4.48
N PRO A 40 10.64 -23.63 -3.73
CA PRO A 40 10.80 -23.76 -2.29
C PRO A 40 9.49 -24.03 -1.54
N ALA A 41 8.40 -23.37 -1.92
CA ALA A 41 7.09 -23.57 -1.30
C ALA A 41 6.57 -25.01 -1.50
N MET A 42 6.80 -25.62 -2.67
CA MET A 42 6.45 -27.02 -2.93
C MET A 42 7.28 -27.97 -2.04
N ILE A 43 8.59 -27.76 -1.93
CA ILE A 43 9.47 -28.56 -1.05
C ILE A 43 8.98 -28.48 0.40
N THR A 44 8.64 -27.28 0.87
CA THR A 44 8.10 -27.05 2.21
C THR A 44 6.78 -27.80 2.40
N GLY A 45 5.87 -27.75 1.44
CA GLY A 45 4.61 -28.48 1.48
C GLY A 45 4.80 -29.99 1.53
N PHE A 46 5.66 -30.55 0.66
CA PHE A 46 5.96 -31.99 0.65
C PHE A 46 6.66 -32.47 1.93
N SER A 47 7.47 -31.64 2.56
CA SER A 47 8.10 -31.92 3.85
C SER A 47 7.19 -31.69 5.07
N LEU A 48 5.89 -31.44 4.87
CA LEU A 48 4.95 -31.07 5.93
C LEU A 48 5.45 -29.87 6.76
N TYR A 49 6.02 -28.89 6.09
CA TYR A 49 6.59 -27.67 6.67
C TYR A 49 7.77 -27.89 7.64
N THR A 50 8.40 -29.07 7.63
CA THR A 50 9.63 -29.31 8.41
C THR A 50 10.83 -28.63 7.78
N ILE A 51 10.86 -28.49 6.45
CA ILE A 51 11.86 -27.72 5.71
C ILE A 51 11.28 -26.33 5.50
N PRO A 52 11.94 -25.26 6.02
CA PRO A 52 11.42 -23.90 5.86
C PRO A 52 11.59 -23.41 4.43
N SER A 53 10.64 -22.56 3.99
CA SER A 53 10.80 -21.74 2.80
C SER A 53 10.42 -20.29 3.09
N TRP A 54 10.84 -19.41 2.20
CA TRP A 54 10.46 -18.01 2.25
C TRP A 54 10.12 -17.51 0.86
N ALA A 55 9.20 -16.57 0.80
CA ALA A 55 8.82 -15.85 -0.40
C ALA A 55 8.83 -14.35 -0.09
N THR A 56 9.41 -13.56 -0.98
CA THR A 56 9.39 -12.11 -0.88
C THR A 56 8.50 -11.55 -1.98
N ASP A 57 7.46 -10.84 -1.57
CA ASP A 57 6.59 -10.08 -2.46
C ASP A 57 7.03 -8.62 -2.48
N GLU A 58 7.20 -8.07 -3.67
CA GLU A 58 7.54 -6.67 -3.88
C GLU A 58 6.28 -5.91 -4.27
N PHE A 59 6.04 -4.80 -3.59
CA PHE A 59 4.93 -3.89 -3.86
C PHE A 59 5.47 -2.58 -4.43
N GLU A 60 4.90 -2.16 -5.53
CA GLU A 60 5.16 -0.86 -6.12
C GLU A 60 3.87 -0.05 -6.15
N LEU A 61 3.90 1.14 -5.59
CA LEU A 61 2.79 2.08 -5.58
C LEU A 61 3.19 3.34 -6.33
N ILE A 62 2.41 3.65 -7.35
CA ILE A 62 2.53 4.90 -8.11
C ILE A 62 1.28 5.73 -7.83
N ALA A 63 1.48 6.90 -7.23
CA ALA A 63 0.41 7.85 -6.97
C ALA A 63 0.66 9.13 -7.76
N LYS A 64 -0.27 9.49 -8.64
CA LYS A 64 -0.28 10.73 -9.38
C LYS A 64 -1.24 11.70 -8.72
N ALA A 65 -0.72 12.79 -8.20
CA ALA A 65 -1.49 13.83 -7.56
C ALA A 65 -1.53 15.08 -8.45
N LYS A 66 -2.72 15.63 -8.65
CA LYS A 66 -2.94 16.86 -9.40
C LYS A 66 -3.91 17.76 -8.64
N ARG A 67 -3.52 19.01 -8.45
CA ARG A 67 -4.32 20.05 -7.84
C ARG A 67 -4.90 20.97 -8.91
N SER A 68 -6.05 21.59 -8.63
CA SER A 68 -6.79 22.46 -9.57
C SER A 68 -6.01 23.68 -10.03
N ASP A 69 -5.03 24.14 -9.26
CA ASP A 69 -4.13 25.25 -9.60
C ASP A 69 -2.98 24.90 -10.55
N GLY A 70 -2.90 23.62 -10.97
CA GLY A 70 -1.89 23.12 -11.91
C GLY A 70 -0.70 22.43 -11.26
N LEU A 71 -0.62 22.35 -9.92
CA LEU A 71 0.40 21.56 -9.25
C LEU A 71 0.18 20.07 -9.55
N GLU A 72 1.18 19.42 -10.15
CA GLU A 72 1.12 17.98 -10.47
C GLU A 72 2.42 17.32 -10.03
N LYS A 73 2.30 16.17 -9.37
CA LYS A 73 3.46 15.39 -8.91
C LYS A 73 3.17 13.91 -8.87
N ASP A 74 4.17 13.12 -9.26
CA ASP A 74 4.14 11.67 -9.21
C ASP A 74 4.95 11.18 -8.01
N TYR A 75 4.37 10.26 -7.23
CA TYR A 75 5.01 9.59 -6.11
C TYR A 75 5.17 8.12 -6.44
N VAL A 76 6.39 7.63 -6.43
CA VAL A 76 6.72 6.21 -6.62
C VAL A 76 7.29 5.68 -5.31
N LEU A 77 6.62 4.71 -4.73
CA LEU A 77 7.04 4.02 -3.53
C LEU A 77 7.19 2.54 -3.81
N ALA A 78 8.26 1.94 -3.30
CA ALA A 78 8.48 0.51 -3.32
C ALA A 78 8.61 0.00 -1.88
N ASP A 79 8.03 -1.16 -1.62
CA ASP A 79 8.13 -1.86 -0.35
C ASP A 79 8.12 -3.36 -0.59
N SER A 80 8.60 -4.15 0.37
CA SER A 80 8.65 -5.59 0.24
C SER A 80 8.23 -6.29 1.53
N THR A 81 7.65 -7.47 1.37
CA THR A 81 7.27 -8.33 2.49
C THR A 81 7.79 -9.73 2.27
N THR A 82 8.50 -10.26 3.26
CA THR A 82 8.96 -11.66 3.23
C THR A 82 8.05 -12.51 4.12
N ILE A 83 7.48 -13.54 3.53
CA ILE A 83 6.68 -14.56 4.21
C ILE A 83 7.57 -15.79 4.41
N VAL A 84 7.68 -16.23 5.66
CA VAL A 84 8.39 -17.47 6.02
C VAL A 84 7.37 -18.53 6.37
N GLN A 85 7.52 -19.72 5.77
CA GLN A 85 6.68 -20.89 6.00
C GLN A 85 7.52 -21.96 6.70
N TRP A 86 7.18 -22.24 7.96
CA TRP A 86 7.90 -23.23 8.76
C TRP A 86 7.00 -23.76 9.88
N LEU A 87 7.05 -25.11 10.11
CA LEU A 87 6.20 -25.79 11.07
C LEU A 87 6.21 -25.16 12.49
N PRO A 88 7.35 -24.79 13.08
CA PRO A 88 7.36 -24.18 14.41
C PRO A 88 6.61 -22.83 14.49
N MET A 89 6.37 -22.16 13.37
CA MET A 89 5.59 -20.91 13.37
C MET A 89 4.11 -21.13 13.70
N ILE A 90 3.59 -22.35 13.56
CA ILE A 90 2.23 -22.71 13.99
C ILE A 90 2.04 -22.42 15.48
N PHE A 91 3.06 -22.65 16.30
CA PHE A 91 3.02 -22.37 17.73
C PHE A 91 3.06 -20.87 18.06
N ALA A 92 3.54 -20.04 17.14
CA ALA A 92 3.49 -18.59 17.27
C ALA A 92 2.16 -17.96 16.80
N PHE A 93 1.30 -18.74 16.11
CA PHE A 93 0.05 -18.28 15.51
C PHE A 93 -0.91 -17.61 16.49
N PRO A 94 -1.15 -18.13 17.73
CA PRO A 94 -2.06 -17.48 18.66
C PRO A 94 -1.54 -16.15 19.24
N PHE A 95 -0.27 -15.80 19.01
CA PHE A 95 0.37 -14.65 19.63
C PHE A 95 0.65 -13.48 18.68
N LYS A 96 0.44 -13.65 17.37
CA LYS A 96 0.70 -12.60 16.37
C LYS A 96 -0.40 -12.54 15.31
N ASN A 97 -0.89 -11.33 15.07
CA ASN A 97 -1.76 -11.04 13.93
C ASN A 97 -0.92 -11.10 12.64
N PHE A 98 -1.11 -12.15 11.83
CA PHE A 98 -0.36 -12.39 10.59
C PHE A 98 -0.83 -11.54 9.40
N SER A 99 -1.35 -10.37 9.64
CA SER A 99 -1.91 -9.48 8.61
C SER A 99 -0.87 -8.45 8.14
N VAL A 100 0.28 -8.91 7.64
CA VAL A 100 1.37 -8.01 7.23
C VAL A 100 1.04 -7.24 5.95
N ILE A 101 0.38 -7.87 4.98
CA ILE A 101 0.09 -7.26 3.67
C ILE A 101 -0.82 -6.02 3.78
N PRO A 102 -1.92 -6.03 4.56
CA PRO A 102 -2.71 -4.83 4.81
C PRO A 102 -1.92 -3.69 5.44
N ASP A 103 -0.99 -4.02 6.35
CA ASP A 103 -0.18 -3.02 7.04
C ASP A 103 0.84 -2.36 6.09
N VAL A 104 1.49 -3.12 5.22
CA VAL A 104 2.39 -2.59 4.17
C VAL A 104 1.63 -1.60 3.29
N ARG A 105 0.48 -1.99 2.76
CA ARG A 105 -0.36 -1.11 1.91
C ARG A 105 -0.77 0.16 2.65
N LYS A 106 -1.20 0.03 3.91
CA LYS A 106 -1.60 1.17 4.74
C LYS A 106 -0.43 2.13 4.97
N ASN A 107 0.76 1.61 5.23
CA ASN A 107 1.96 2.41 5.44
C ASN A 107 2.40 3.13 4.17
N MET A 108 2.35 2.47 3.01
CA MET A 108 2.62 3.09 1.72
C MET A 108 1.66 4.25 1.44
N TYR A 109 0.35 4.08 1.68
CA TYR A 109 -0.62 5.17 1.53
C TYR A 109 -0.36 6.33 2.47
N LYS A 110 -0.02 6.07 3.74
CA LYS A 110 0.34 7.11 4.69
C LYS A 110 1.58 7.89 4.24
N LYS A 111 2.57 7.19 3.68
CA LYS A 111 3.79 7.82 3.17
C LYS A 111 3.51 8.72 1.97
N VAL A 112 2.62 8.30 1.06
CA VAL A 112 2.16 9.17 -0.04
C VAL A 112 1.53 10.45 0.51
N LEU A 113 0.60 10.33 1.48
CA LEU A 113 -0.05 11.49 2.09
C LEU A 113 0.95 12.43 2.78
N SER A 114 1.91 11.87 3.51
CA SER A 114 2.98 12.66 4.13
C SER A 114 3.80 13.43 3.10
N ASN A 115 4.20 12.77 2.01
CA ASN A 115 4.94 13.42 0.93
C ASN A 115 4.10 14.52 0.24
N MET A 116 2.80 14.27 0.02
CA MET A 116 1.90 15.28 -0.55
C MET A 116 1.75 16.49 0.39
N GLN A 117 1.75 16.27 1.71
CA GLN A 117 1.72 17.35 2.70
C GLN A 117 3.01 18.18 2.64
N ASP A 118 4.17 17.54 2.61
CA ASP A 118 5.48 18.19 2.52
C ASP A 118 5.61 19.02 1.23
N ASP A 119 4.99 18.54 0.15
CA ASP A 119 4.95 19.22 -1.15
C ASP A 119 3.85 20.32 -1.24
N GLY A 120 3.11 20.56 -0.16
CA GLY A 120 2.14 21.65 -0.07
C GLY A 120 0.81 21.39 -0.78
N PHE A 121 0.47 20.14 -1.11
CA PHE A 121 -0.83 19.81 -1.71
C PHE A 121 -2.01 20.19 -0.81
N PHE A 122 -1.83 20.15 0.50
CA PHE A 122 -2.88 20.39 1.52
C PHE A 122 -2.83 21.82 2.11
N SER A 123 -2.26 22.78 1.37
CA SER A 123 -2.34 24.19 1.81
C SER A 123 -3.80 24.63 1.89
N ALA A 124 -4.10 25.49 2.85
CA ALA A 124 -5.35 25.87 3.52
C ALA A 124 -6.68 26.01 2.73
N SER A 125 -6.74 25.70 1.45
CA SER A 125 -7.95 25.81 0.62
C SER A 125 -8.36 24.51 -0.09
N ALA A 126 -7.64 23.40 0.04
CA ALA A 126 -7.99 22.15 -0.61
C ALA A 126 -8.96 21.34 0.26
N ASN A 127 -10.25 21.50 0.02
CA ASN A 127 -11.28 20.86 0.82
C ASN A 127 -11.84 19.56 0.22
N THR A 128 -11.58 19.27 -1.04
CA THR A 128 -12.17 18.13 -1.74
C THR A 128 -11.12 17.35 -2.49
N VAL A 129 -11.03 16.04 -2.22
CA VAL A 129 -10.16 15.13 -2.97
C VAL A 129 -10.98 14.17 -3.84
N SER A 130 -10.55 13.96 -5.07
CA SER A 130 -11.08 12.93 -5.96
C SER A 130 -10.09 11.80 -6.17
N LEU A 131 -10.58 10.57 -6.06
CA LEU A 131 -9.85 9.38 -6.43
C LEU A 131 -10.24 8.96 -7.85
N ALA A 132 -9.30 9.03 -8.77
CA ALA A 132 -9.42 8.47 -10.11
C ALA A 132 -8.98 6.99 -10.10
N LYS A 133 -9.64 6.18 -10.93
CA LYS A 133 -9.40 4.73 -11.06
C LYS A 133 -8.40 4.49 -12.18
#